data_c911ac008bc517dcb7e5346e1b18be44
#
_entry.id   c911ac008bc517dcb7e5346e1b18be44
#
_cell.length_a   1.000
_cell.length_b   1.000
_cell.length_c   1.000
_cell.angle_alpha   90.00
_cell.angle_beta   90.00
_cell.angle_gamma   90.00
#
_symmetry.space_group_name_H-M   'P 1'
#
loop_
_entity.id
_entity.type
_entity.pdbx_description
1 polymer ?
#
loop_
_entity_poly.entity_id
_entity_poly.type
_entity_poly.pdbx_seq_one_letter_code
_entity_poly.pdbx_strand_id
1 'polypeptide(L)'
;MDDSASDDILTVLTRYAAAWRAGDLQAIMSCYHDDFTLHYFGTSPLAGVHRGKGAALAVLADFSRRSRRRLIEISDIAAGATRGVILAREEISIGGRPVEIDRTLIYAVRDSLLAECWVLDQDQRLIDEMLQQVVD
;
A
#
# COMPACT_ATOMS: atom_id res chain seq x y z
N MET A 1 -5.36 -8.61 -29.71
CA MET A 1 -5.22 -8.67 -28.22
C MET A 1 -5.54 -7.29 -27.65
N ASP A 2 -6.43 -7.24 -26.70
CA ASP A 2 -6.86 -5.98 -26.12
C ASP A 2 -6.03 -5.67 -24.86
N ASP A 3 -5.18 -4.64 -24.94
CA ASP A 3 -4.33 -4.21 -23.83
C ASP A 3 -4.94 -3.07 -23.02
N SER A 4 -6.22 -2.71 -23.27
CA SER A 4 -6.86 -1.56 -22.61
C SER A 4 -6.94 -1.73 -21.09
N ALA A 5 -7.15 -2.97 -20.61
CA ALA A 5 -7.21 -3.24 -19.18
C ALA A 5 -5.85 -2.98 -18.51
N SER A 6 -4.76 -3.46 -19.11
CA SER A 6 -3.42 -3.22 -18.55
C SER A 6 -3.03 -1.75 -18.67
N ASP A 7 -3.43 -1.06 -19.73
CA ASP A 7 -3.18 0.37 -19.87
C ASP A 7 -3.92 1.17 -18.79
N ASP A 8 -5.17 0.82 -18.49
CA ASP A 8 -5.95 1.48 -17.43
C ASP A 8 -5.31 1.25 -16.07
N ILE A 9 -4.91 0.00 -15.78
CA ILE A 9 -4.23 -0.34 -14.53
C ILE A 9 -2.94 0.48 -14.39
N LEU A 10 -2.12 0.51 -15.44
CA LEU A 10 -0.86 1.26 -15.41
C LEU A 10 -1.10 2.76 -15.17
N THR A 11 -2.11 3.33 -15.82
CA THR A 11 -2.49 4.73 -15.65
C THR A 11 -2.88 5.03 -14.22
N VAL A 12 -3.71 4.19 -13.61
CA VAL A 12 -4.16 4.36 -12.22
C VAL A 12 -2.98 4.24 -11.25
N LEU A 13 -2.14 3.22 -11.41
CA LEU A 13 -0.98 3.04 -10.53
C LEU A 13 0.03 4.18 -10.68
N THR A 14 0.25 4.67 -11.87
CA THR A 14 1.17 5.79 -12.12
C THR A 14 0.65 7.06 -11.45
N ARG A 15 -0.65 7.31 -11.55
CA ARG A 15 -1.30 8.47 -10.89
C ARG A 15 -1.18 8.37 -9.37
N TYR A 16 -1.44 7.19 -8.81
CA TYR A 16 -1.32 6.95 -7.37
C TYR A 16 0.13 7.12 -6.91
N ALA A 17 1.08 6.56 -7.64
CA ALA A 17 2.50 6.67 -7.32
C ALA A 17 2.96 8.15 -7.32
N ALA A 18 2.49 8.93 -8.27
CA ALA A 18 2.82 10.36 -8.33
C ALA A 18 2.28 11.11 -7.11
N ALA A 19 1.05 10.82 -6.70
CA ALA A 19 0.44 11.41 -5.50
C ALA A 19 1.22 11.01 -4.23
N TRP A 20 1.62 9.74 -4.15
CA TRP A 20 2.39 9.23 -3.02
C TRP A 20 3.76 9.91 -2.94
N ARG A 21 4.49 10.00 -4.06
CA ARG A 21 5.79 10.69 -4.11
C ARG A 21 5.67 12.17 -3.72
N ALA A 22 4.59 12.82 -4.10
CA ALA A 22 4.34 14.22 -3.77
C ALA A 22 3.90 14.44 -2.32
N GLY A 23 3.50 13.38 -1.62
CA GLY A 23 2.93 13.50 -0.29
C GLY A 23 1.59 14.24 -0.28
N ASP A 24 0.87 14.21 -1.41
CA ASP A 24 -0.42 14.88 -1.56
C ASP A 24 -1.52 13.95 -1.06
N LEU A 25 -1.86 14.10 0.22
CA LEU A 25 -2.80 13.21 0.89
C LEU A 25 -4.18 13.21 0.23
N GLN A 26 -4.68 14.38 -0.20
CA GLN A 26 -5.98 14.46 -0.85
C GLN A 26 -5.97 13.71 -2.19
N ALA A 27 -4.91 13.87 -2.98
CA ALA A 27 -4.75 13.15 -4.24
C ALA A 27 -4.63 11.65 -4.01
N ILE A 28 -3.87 11.23 -2.98
CA ILE A 28 -3.75 9.82 -2.60
C ILE A 28 -5.13 9.25 -2.31
N MET A 29 -5.90 9.90 -1.45
CA MET A 29 -7.22 9.42 -1.03
C MET A 29 -8.19 9.33 -2.19
N SER A 30 -8.09 10.24 -3.17
CA SER A 30 -8.97 10.25 -4.33
C SER A 30 -8.72 9.09 -5.30
N CYS A 31 -7.60 8.39 -5.16
CA CYS A 31 -7.29 7.21 -6.01
C CYS A 31 -8.03 5.95 -5.58
N TYR A 32 -8.62 5.91 -4.39
CA TYR A 32 -9.24 4.70 -3.84
C TYR A 32 -10.73 4.64 -4.18
N HIS A 33 -11.17 3.45 -4.59
CA HIS A 33 -12.58 3.12 -4.76
C HIS A 33 -13.29 3.10 -3.40
N ASP A 34 -14.58 3.46 -3.36
CA ASP A 34 -15.36 3.42 -2.11
C ASP A 34 -15.40 2.02 -1.50
N ASP A 35 -15.36 0.97 -2.33
CA ASP A 35 -15.36 -0.42 -1.91
C ASP A 35 -13.94 -0.99 -1.71
N PHE A 36 -12.92 -0.14 -1.64
CA PHE A 36 -11.53 -0.58 -1.54
C PHE A 36 -11.35 -1.58 -0.40
N THR A 37 -10.72 -2.72 -0.74
CA THR A 37 -10.43 -3.81 0.21
C THR A 37 -8.94 -3.96 0.35
N LEU A 38 -8.45 -3.99 1.58
CA LEU A 38 -7.04 -4.15 1.91
C LEU A 38 -6.83 -5.54 2.52
N HIS A 39 -5.90 -6.31 1.92
CA HIS A 39 -5.41 -7.56 2.49
C HIS A 39 -4.07 -7.28 3.16
N TYR A 40 -4.04 -7.31 4.49
CA TYR A 40 -2.84 -7.07 5.26
C TYR A 40 -2.42 -8.38 5.92
N PHE A 41 -1.27 -8.91 5.51
CA PHE A 41 -0.82 -10.23 5.93
C PHE A 41 -0.07 -10.20 7.25
N GLY A 42 0.16 -11.38 7.81
CA GLY A 42 0.93 -11.56 9.03
C GLY A 42 0.06 -11.85 10.24
N THR A 43 0.64 -11.63 11.42
CA THR A 43 0.01 -11.94 12.72
C THR A 43 -0.15 -10.71 13.61
N SER A 44 0.09 -9.52 13.05
CA SER A 44 -0.01 -8.26 13.80
C SER A 44 -1.47 -7.89 14.08
N PRO A 45 -1.70 -6.90 14.97
CA PRO A 45 -3.06 -6.40 15.20
C PRO A 45 -3.73 -5.79 13.96
N LEU A 46 -2.95 -5.42 12.94
CA LEU A 46 -3.48 -4.87 11.68
C LEU A 46 -3.76 -5.93 10.62
N ALA A 47 -3.39 -7.20 10.88
CA ALA A 47 -3.58 -8.27 9.91
C ALA A 47 -5.06 -8.54 9.66
N GLY A 48 -5.38 -8.98 8.45
CA GLY A 48 -6.73 -9.36 8.06
C GLY A 48 -7.17 -8.74 6.75
N VAL A 49 -8.44 -8.94 6.43
CA VAL A 49 -9.10 -8.37 5.26
C VAL A 49 -9.97 -7.22 5.74
N HIS A 50 -9.65 -6.02 5.27
CA HIS A 50 -10.34 -4.79 5.68
C HIS A 50 -11.15 -4.27 4.50
N ARG A 51 -12.47 -4.34 4.62
CA ARG A 51 -13.40 -4.05 3.53
C ARG A 51 -13.96 -2.63 3.67
N GLY A 52 -13.97 -1.93 2.54
CA GLY A 52 -14.45 -0.55 2.44
C GLY A 52 -13.33 0.46 2.64
N LYS A 53 -13.44 1.58 1.92
CA LYS A 53 -12.41 2.61 1.90
C LYS A 53 -12.07 3.13 3.30
N GLY A 54 -13.09 3.39 4.12
CA GLY A 54 -12.87 3.93 5.47
C GLY A 54 -12.07 2.99 6.35
N ALA A 55 -12.47 1.72 6.43
CA ALA A 55 -11.79 0.72 7.25
C ALA A 55 -10.37 0.46 6.75
N ALA A 56 -10.20 0.32 5.42
CA ALA A 56 -8.90 0.05 4.83
C ALA A 56 -7.92 1.20 5.05
N LEU A 57 -8.36 2.43 4.82
CA LEU A 57 -7.49 3.60 5.01
C LEU A 57 -7.14 3.82 6.49
N ALA A 58 -8.05 3.45 7.41
CA ALA A 58 -7.76 3.51 8.85
C ALA A 58 -6.59 2.60 9.23
N VAL A 59 -6.51 1.39 8.63
CA VAL A 59 -5.39 0.47 8.84
C VAL A 59 -4.09 1.06 8.31
N LEU A 60 -4.12 1.62 7.10
CA LEU A 60 -2.92 2.24 6.51
C LEU A 60 -2.47 3.46 7.32
N ALA A 61 -3.39 4.26 7.82
CA ALA A 61 -3.08 5.40 8.68
C ALA A 61 -2.47 4.94 10.01
N ASP A 62 -3.01 3.86 10.60
CA ASP A 62 -2.48 3.31 11.84
C ASP A 62 -1.07 2.75 11.64
N PHE A 63 -0.83 2.04 10.53
CA PHE A 63 0.52 1.59 10.17
C PHE A 63 1.47 2.79 10.04
N SER A 64 1.07 3.84 9.35
CA SER A 64 1.90 5.03 9.16
C SER A 64 2.22 5.69 10.49
N ARG A 65 1.24 5.79 11.40
CA ARG A 65 1.44 6.36 12.73
C ARG A 65 2.41 5.54 13.58
N ARG A 66 2.26 4.21 13.55
CA ARG A 66 3.09 3.31 14.36
C ARG A 66 4.52 3.21 13.82
N SER A 67 4.67 3.19 12.50
CA SER A 67 5.96 2.97 11.85
C SER A 67 6.72 4.26 11.52
N ARG A 68 6.02 5.41 11.52
CA ARG A 68 6.57 6.69 11.07
C ARG A 68 7.21 6.55 9.69
N ARG A 69 6.54 5.81 8.82
CA ARG A 69 7.09 5.45 7.52
C ARG A 69 7.32 6.65 6.63
N ARG A 70 8.36 6.54 5.82
CA ARG A 70 8.71 7.51 4.79
C ARG A 70 9.02 6.75 3.51
N LEU A 71 8.43 7.18 2.41
CA LEU A 71 8.76 6.58 1.11
C LEU A 71 10.16 6.99 0.70
N ILE A 72 11.02 5.99 0.39
CA ILE A 72 12.35 6.25 -0.13
C ILE A 72 12.29 6.28 -1.64
N GLU A 73 11.72 5.23 -2.24
CA GLU A 73 11.65 5.15 -3.70
C GLU A 73 10.54 4.18 -4.12
N ILE A 74 9.96 4.45 -5.29
CA ILE A 74 9.18 3.46 -6.02
C ILE A 74 10.09 2.96 -7.12
N SER A 75 10.53 1.71 -7.00
CA SER A 75 11.55 1.17 -7.89
C SER A 75 10.95 0.64 -9.19
N ASP A 76 9.68 0.24 -9.19
CA ASP A 76 9.04 -0.26 -10.40
C ASP A 76 7.52 -0.20 -10.29
N ILE A 77 6.87 -0.09 -11.44
CA ILE A 77 5.42 -0.17 -11.60
C ILE A 77 5.18 -1.04 -12.83
N ALA A 78 4.37 -2.08 -12.65
CA ALA A 78 4.04 -3.00 -13.74
C ALA A 78 2.54 -3.28 -13.74
N ALA A 79 1.98 -3.52 -14.92
CA ALA A 79 0.57 -3.84 -15.07
C ALA A 79 0.39 -5.09 -15.94
N GLY A 80 -0.44 -5.99 -15.47
CA GLY A 80 -0.88 -7.15 -16.22
C GLY A 80 -2.32 -7.01 -16.68
N ALA A 81 -2.91 -8.13 -17.10
CA ALA A 81 -4.28 -8.13 -17.62
C ALA A 81 -5.34 -7.88 -16.54
N THR A 82 -5.08 -8.29 -15.30
CA THR A 82 -6.07 -8.19 -14.20
C THR A 82 -5.57 -7.45 -12.98
N ARG A 83 -4.24 -7.34 -12.81
CA ARG A 83 -3.64 -6.71 -11.63
C ARG A 83 -2.40 -5.92 -12.02
N GLY A 84 -2.04 -4.99 -11.16
CA GLY A 84 -0.78 -4.27 -11.26
C GLY A 84 0.01 -4.37 -9.98
N VAL A 85 1.30 -3.97 -10.05
CA VAL A 85 2.24 -4.08 -8.94
C VAL A 85 3.02 -2.79 -8.82
N ILE A 86 3.20 -2.35 -7.58
CA ILE A 86 4.14 -1.29 -7.24
C ILE A 86 5.20 -1.91 -6.31
N LEU A 87 6.47 -1.77 -6.67
CA LEU A 87 7.58 -2.15 -5.83
C LEU A 87 8.10 -0.88 -5.14
N ALA A 88 8.03 -0.85 -3.82
CA ALA A 88 8.37 0.34 -3.05
C ALA A 88 9.40 0.01 -1.97
N ARG A 89 10.30 0.96 -1.73
CA ARG A 89 11.18 0.93 -0.58
C ARG A 89 10.77 2.05 0.37
N GLU A 90 10.58 1.69 1.64
CA GLU A 90 10.20 2.63 2.67
C GLU A 90 11.19 2.55 3.83
N GLU A 91 11.29 3.63 4.57
CA GLU A 91 11.98 3.66 5.85
C GLU A 91 10.93 3.66 6.95
N ILE A 92 11.11 2.78 7.93
CA ILE A 92 10.26 2.75 9.13
C ILE A 92 11.13 2.90 10.36
N SER A 93 10.51 3.30 11.47
CA SER A 93 11.19 3.43 12.77
C SER A 93 10.83 2.24 13.65
N ILE A 94 11.85 1.53 14.10
CA ILE A 94 11.69 0.41 15.05
C ILE A 94 12.52 0.73 16.29
N GLY A 95 11.85 0.96 17.43
CA GLY A 95 12.53 1.32 18.65
C GLY A 95 13.34 2.61 18.51
N GLY A 96 12.87 3.56 17.72
CA GLY A 96 13.57 4.83 17.44
C GLY A 96 14.69 4.72 16.41
N ARG A 97 14.88 3.57 15.78
CA ARG A 97 15.96 3.34 14.81
C ARG A 97 15.36 3.23 13.39
N PRO A 98 15.96 3.92 12.39
CA PRO A 98 15.48 3.81 11.02
C PRO A 98 15.87 2.46 10.41
N VAL A 99 14.90 1.82 9.76
CA VAL A 99 15.10 0.54 9.05
C VAL A 99 14.46 0.66 7.68
N GLU A 100 15.19 0.29 6.64
CA GLU A 100 14.64 0.25 5.29
C GLU A 100 13.96 -1.10 5.04
N ILE A 101 12.78 -1.05 4.41
CA ILE A 101 12.01 -2.24 4.06
C ILE A 101 11.61 -2.16 2.59
N ASP A 102 11.54 -3.34 1.95
CA ASP A 102 11.00 -3.48 0.60
C ASP A 102 9.61 -4.07 0.68
N ARG A 103 8.67 -3.48 -0.04
CA ARG A 103 7.28 -3.91 -0.05
C ARG A 103 6.81 -4.11 -1.49
N THR A 104 6.05 -5.19 -1.69
CA THR A 104 5.36 -5.44 -2.95
C THR A 104 3.87 -5.19 -2.74
N LEU A 105 3.34 -4.24 -3.49
CA LEU A 105 1.93 -3.85 -3.39
C LEU A 105 1.24 -4.28 -4.67
N ILE A 106 0.31 -5.23 -4.55
CA ILE A 106 -0.46 -5.74 -5.67
C ILE A 106 -1.83 -5.08 -5.63
N TYR A 107 -2.28 -4.57 -6.77
CA TYR A 107 -3.54 -3.83 -6.86
C TYR A 107 -4.46 -4.43 -7.91
N ALA A 108 -5.76 -4.43 -7.61
CA ALA A 108 -6.82 -4.57 -8.61
C ALA A 108 -7.47 -3.20 -8.80
N VAL A 109 -7.82 -2.89 -10.03
CA VAL A 109 -8.41 -1.61 -10.42
C VAL A 109 -9.82 -1.84 -10.93
N ARG A 110 -10.76 -1.01 -10.52
CA ARG A 110 -12.13 -1.00 -11.01
C ARG A 110 -12.61 0.46 -11.07
N ASP A 111 -13.31 0.81 -12.14
CA ASP A 111 -13.81 2.17 -12.35
C ASP A 111 -12.67 3.22 -12.33
N SER A 112 -11.50 2.83 -12.84
CA SER A 112 -10.28 3.66 -12.86
C SER A 112 -9.84 4.12 -11.46
N LEU A 113 -10.11 3.28 -10.44
CA LEU A 113 -9.74 3.51 -9.05
C LEU A 113 -9.13 2.23 -8.46
N LEU A 114 -8.35 2.40 -7.40
CA LEU A 114 -7.80 1.27 -6.65
C LEU A 114 -8.94 0.58 -5.89
N ALA A 115 -9.26 -0.65 -6.30
CA ALA A 115 -10.38 -1.41 -5.72
C ALA A 115 -9.93 -2.41 -4.68
N GLU A 116 -8.69 -2.91 -4.79
CA GLU A 116 -8.17 -3.92 -3.88
C GLU A 116 -6.65 -3.85 -3.82
N CYS A 117 -6.08 -4.14 -2.66
CA CYS A 117 -4.62 -4.18 -2.48
C CYS A 117 -4.22 -5.35 -1.60
N TRP A 118 -3.16 -6.04 -2.01
CA TRP A 118 -2.47 -7.06 -1.23
C TRP A 118 -1.09 -6.51 -0.89
N VAL A 119 -0.79 -6.35 0.40
CA VAL A 119 0.49 -5.83 0.88
C VAL A 119 1.39 -7.00 1.25
N LEU A 120 2.51 -7.13 0.55
CA LEU A 120 3.50 -8.18 0.79
C LEU A 120 4.80 -7.53 1.25
N ASP A 121 5.19 -7.79 2.49
CA ASP A 121 6.44 -7.30 3.04
C ASP A 121 7.54 -8.31 2.80
N GLN A 122 8.73 -7.84 2.41
CA GLN A 122 9.90 -8.69 2.23
C GLN A 122 10.25 -9.40 3.54
N ASP A 123 10.13 -8.69 4.67
CA ASP A 123 10.36 -9.26 6.00
C ASP A 123 9.08 -9.10 6.83
N GLN A 124 8.14 -10.02 6.63
CA GLN A 124 6.84 -9.99 7.32
C GLN A 124 7.01 -10.12 8.82
N ARG A 125 7.96 -10.95 9.27
CA ARG A 125 8.21 -11.16 10.69
C ARG A 125 8.62 -9.86 11.38
N LEU A 126 9.49 -9.08 10.75
CA LEU A 126 9.92 -7.79 11.28
C LEU A 126 8.74 -6.84 11.45
N ILE A 127 7.86 -6.79 10.45
CA ILE A 127 6.68 -5.93 10.50
C ILE A 127 5.73 -6.40 11.60
N ASP A 128 5.49 -7.71 11.72
CA ASP A 128 4.61 -8.24 12.76
C ASP A 128 5.14 -7.92 14.17
N GLU A 129 6.43 -8.09 14.38
CA GLU A 129 7.05 -7.78 15.66
C GLU A 129 6.95 -6.29 16.00
N MET A 130 7.19 -5.42 15.03
CA MET A 130 7.09 -3.98 15.22
C MET A 130 5.66 -3.56 15.58
N LEU A 131 4.66 -4.11 14.87
CA LEU A 131 3.26 -3.75 15.08
C LEU A 131 2.67 -4.34 16.36
N GLN A 132 3.29 -5.37 16.93
CA GLN A 132 2.87 -5.96 18.22
C GLN A 132 3.39 -5.18 19.40
N GLN A 133 4.33 -4.27 19.21
CA GLN A 133 4.83 -3.43 20.30
C GLN A 133 3.74 -2.45 20.73
N VAL A 134 3.62 -2.24 22.05
CA VAL A 134 2.68 -1.27 22.57
C VAL A 134 3.21 0.12 22.27
N VAL A 135 2.41 0.91 21.59
CA VAL A 135 2.72 2.31 21.27
C VAL A 135 1.71 3.17 22.01
N ASP A 136 2.20 3.85 23.01
CA ASP A 136 1.39 4.79 23.77
C ASP A 136 1.50 6.20 23.20
#